data_3672b4092b46bb4a15f1df67383b1d8e
#
_entry.id   3672b4092b46bb4a15f1df67383b1d8e
#
_cell.length_a   1.000
_cell.length_b   1.000
_cell.length_c   1.000
_cell.angle_alpha   90.00
_cell.angle_beta   90.00
_cell.angle_gamma   90.00
#
_symmetry.space_group_name_H-M   'P 1'
#
loop_
_entity.id
_entity.type
_entity.pdbx_description
1 polymer ?
#
loop_
_entity_poly.entity_id
_entity_poly.type
_entity_poly.pdbx_seq_one_letter_code
_entity_poly.pdbx_strand_id
1 'polypeptide(L)'
;MEAQWLLVACAAAIFAFCWVRVWMVSRIDTSRFEAIIDLLPGDWQRFTPVDMKWLVTYAGRISLAYDEPIVVFGMSIWAIGRGSDCVSGELNRGTMEMLLAQPLSRLQILVTQSFVTLTGVFVLAAVAWLGTYTGIQTMTAKEEVSATVTLPVAIPGIGKELPVPWREKKTIETPMRLKVDARQFLPATVNLFALGVTLAGLATLVSASDRYRWRTIGIVTGIYVAQILLKLIGMASDSWRWLTWLSFLTAYEPEEFVQWSVSNPSVTWSFTRLDAAGTVVGLGPLGYDFLLIGIGVVSYVLAAIIFQRRDLPAPT
;
A
#
# COMPACT_ATOMS: atom_id res chain seq x y z
N MET A 1 -17.30 13.63 16.57
CA MET A 1 -16.00 14.29 16.86
C MET A 1 -14.85 13.29 16.90
N GLU A 2 -14.93 12.18 17.62
CA GLU A 2 -13.81 11.21 17.75
C GLU A 2 -13.36 10.60 16.43
N ALA A 3 -14.28 10.22 15.54
CA ALA A 3 -13.94 9.63 14.23
C ALA A 3 -13.19 10.60 13.31
N GLN A 4 -13.44 11.88 13.38
CA GLN A 4 -12.74 12.89 12.57
C GLN A 4 -11.27 13.03 13.04
N TRP A 5 -11.04 13.03 14.34
CA TRP A 5 -9.69 13.08 14.89
C TRP A 5 -8.88 11.83 14.53
N LEU A 6 -9.53 10.65 14.52
CA LEU A 6 -8.89 9.41 14.07
C LEU A 6 -8.47 9.50 12.59
N LEU A 7 -9.37 10.00 11.73
CA LEU A 7 -9.05 10.18 10.31
C LEU A 7 -7.87 11.14 10.11
N VAL A 8 -7.90 12.28 10.81
CA VAL A 8 -6.83 13.30 10.74
C VAL A 8 -5.51 12.72 11.24
N ALA A 9 -5.52 11.96 12.35
CA ALA A 9 -4.31 11.35 12.89
C ALA A 9 -3.72 10.30 11.92
N CYS A 10 -4.55 9.40 11.37
CA CYS A 10 -4.11 8.42 10.36
C CYS A 10 -3.61 9.12 9.10
N ALA A 11 -4.32 10.14 8.60
CA ALA A 11 -3.92 10.89 7.43
C ALA A 11 -2.57 11.61 7.63
N ALA A 12 -2.39 12.27 8.78
CA ALA A 12 -1.15 12.95 9.12
C ALA A 12 0.03 11.97 9.22
N ALA A 13 -0.19 10.82 9.87
CA ALA A 13 0.83 9.77 10.00
C ALA A 13 1.23 9.19 8.64
N ILE A 14 0.26 8.85 7.79
CA ILE A 14 0.50 8.30 6.44
C ILE A 14 1.21 9.34 5.56
N PHE A 15 0.73 10.60 5.55
CA PHE A 15 1.36 11.67 4.79
C PHE A 15 2.82 11.88 5.20
N ALA A 16 3.05 12.06 6.51
CA ALA A 16 4.38 12.30 7.04
C ALA A 16 5.31 11.13 6.73
N PHE A 17 4.83 9.89 6.86
CA PHE A 17 5.61 8.70 6.56
C PHE A 17 5.99 8.61 5.08
N CYS A 18 5.04 8.76 4.15
CA CYS A 18 5.32 8.71 2.73
C CYS A 18 6.29 9.84 2.31
N TRP A 19 6.13 11.04 2.86
CA TRP A 19 7.04 12.15 2.62
C TRP A 19 8.45 11.88 3.16
N VAL A 20 8.56 11.40 4.42
CA VAL A 20 9.84 11.02 5.05
C VAL A 20 10.51 9.88 4.29
N ARG A 21 9.74 8.92 3.76
CA ARG A 21 10.28 7.82 2.95
C ARG A 21 10.99 8.35 1.70
N VAL A 22 10.40 9.28 0.97
CA VAL A 22 11.06 9.93 -0.18
C VAL A 22 12.30 10.69 0.26
N TRP A 23 12.24 11.40 1.39
CA TRP A 23 13.40 12.07 1.97
C TRP A 23 14.54 11.10 2.30
N MET A 24 14.24 9.98 2.95
CA MET A 24 15.24 8.93 3.23
C MET A 24 15.88 8.39 1.95
N VAL A 25 15.03 8.05 0.96
CA VAL A 25 15.49 7.53 -0.34
C VAL A 25 16.39 8.54 -1.07
N SER A 26 16.10 9.84 -0.95
CA SER A 26 16.90 10.91 -1.57
C SER A 26 18.32 11.05 -0.98
N ARG A 27 18.53 10.58 0.25
CA ARG A 27 19.81 10.69 0.98
C ARG A 27 20.73 9.48 0.80
N ILE A 28 20.18 8.36 0.33
CA ILE A 28 20.90 7.09 0.26
C ILE A 28 21.28 6.81 -1.20
N ASP A 29 22.59 6.71 -1.46
CA ASP A 29 23.12 6.39 -2.78
C ASP A 29 22.76 4.96 -3.19
N THR A 30 22.24 4.83 -4.41
CA THR A 30 21.79 3.57 -5.01
C THR A 30 22.93 2.60 -5.24
N SER A 31 24.12 3.09 -5.60
CA SER A 31 25.28 2.27 -5.94
C SER A 31 25.78 1.37 -4.82
N ARG A 32 25.52 1.75 -3.56
CA ARG A 32 25.92 0.96 -2.39
C ARG A 32 25.02 -0.23 -2.14
N PHE A 33 23.76 -0.18 -2.59
CA PHE A 33 22.80 -1.27 -2.40
C PHE A 33 22.96 -2.40 -3.41
N GLU A 34 23.38 -2.12 -4.64
CA GLU A 34 23.64 -3.17 -5.64
C GLU A 34 24.65 -4.20 -5.13
N ALA A 35 25.72 -3.73 -4.49
CA ALA A 35 26.74 -4.61 -3.92
C ALA A 35 26.22 -5.49 -2.76
N ILE A 36 25.18 -5.05 -2.04
CA ILE A 36 24.59 -5.81 -0.94
C ILE A 36 23.65 -6.89 -1.47
N ILE A 37 22.92 -6.58 -2.54
CA ILE A 37 21.98 -7.55 -3.15
C ILE A 37 22.69 -8.75 -3.72
N ASP A 38 23.85 -8.56 -4.34
CA ASP A 38 24.67 -9.66 -4.87
C ASP A 38 25.20 -10.60 -3.78
N LEU A 39 25.17 -10.18 -2.50
CA LEU A 39 25.55 -10.98 -1.35
C LEU A 39 24.38 -11.72 -0.68
N LEU A 40 23.11 -11.40 -1.05
CA LEU A 40 21.94 -12.03 -0.45
C LEU A 40 21.73 -13.44 -1.00
N PRO A 41 21.35 -14.42 -0.13
CA PRO A 41 20.97 -15.75 -0.59
C PRO A 41 19.79 -15.69 -1.57
N GLY A 42 19.84 -16.49 -2.64
CA GLY A 42 18.78 -16.50 -3.68
C GLY A 42 17.38 -16.82 -3.16
N ASP A 43 17.27 -17.48 -2.00
CA ASP A 43 15.98 -17.80 -1.38
C ASP A 43 15.19 -16.55 -0.92
N TRP A 44 15.84 -15.42 -0.71
CA TRP A 44 15.17 -14.17 -0.33
C TRP A 44 14.27 -13.62 -1.43
N GLN A 45 14.56 -13.95 -2.70
CA GLN A 45 13.72 -13.58 -3.84
C GLN A 45 12.29 -14.14 -3.73
N ARG A 46 12.09 -15.24 -2.99
CA ARG A 46 10.76 -15.87 -2.81
C ARG A 46 9.80 -15.00 -2.00
N PHE A 47 10.32 -14.16 -1.11
CA PHE A 47 9.52 -13.29 -0.23
C PHE A 47 9.22 -11.92 -0.83
N THR A 48 9.72 -11.63 -2.02
CA THR A 48 9.46 -10.38 -2.73
C THR A 48 8.72 -10.66 -4.03
N PRO A 49 7.60 -9.97 -4.31
CA PRO A 49 6.87 -10.12 -5.58
C PRO A 49 7.63 -9.52 -6.76
N VAL A 50 8.62 -8.67 -6.47
CA VAL A 50 9.42 -7.92 -7.45
C VAL A 50 10.88 -8.35 -7.45
N ASP A 51 11.58 -8.11 -8.56
CA ASP A 51 13.02 -8.36 -8.64
C ASP A 51 13.76 -7.51 -7.62
N MET A 52 14.70 -8.12 -6.88
CA MET A 52 15.55 -7.43 -5.91
C MET A 52 16.31 -6.25 -6.53
N LYS A 53 16.72 -6.36 -7.80
CA LYS A 53 17.35 -5.26 -8.54
C LYS A 53 16.41 -4.06 -8.76
N TRP A 54 15.11 -4.31 -8.90
CA TRP A 54 14.11 -3.25 -8.93
C TRP A 54 14.05 -2.47 -7.62
N LEU A 55 14.10 -3.17 -6.49
CA LEU A 55 14.05 -2.55 -5.16
C LEU A 55 15.22 -1.60 -4.86
N VAL A 56 16.33 -1.68 -5.63
CA VAL A 56 17.45 -0.73 -5.52
C VAL A 56 17.14 0.59 -6.18
N THR A 57 16.28 0.61 -7.19
CA THR A 57 15.92 1.83 -7.91
C THR A 57 15.23 2.85 -6.99
N TYR A 58 15.27 4.13 -7.34
CA TYR A 58 14.55 5.16 -6.58
C TYR A 58 13.05 4.87 -6.51
N ALA A 59 12.44 4.49 -7.64
CA ALA A 59 11.02 4.16 -7.70
C ALA A 59 10.69 2.91 -6.86
N GLY A 60 11.51 1.86 -6.93
CA GLY A 60 11.33 0.64 -6.12
C GLY A 60 11.41 0.92 -4.62
N ARG A 61 12.40 1.70 -4.17
CA ARG A 61 12.53 2.05 -2.74
C ARG A 61 11.40 2.93 -2.22
N ILE A 62 10.85 3.80 -3.06
CA ILE A 62 9.70 4.63 -2.70
C ILE A 62 8.43 3.78 -2.66
N SER A 63 8.25 2.81 -3.58
CA SER A 63 7.06 1.97 -3.65
C SER A 63 6.85 1.13 -2.39
N LEU A 64 7.94 0.70 -1.72
CA LEU A 64 7.89 0.02 -0.43
C LEU A 64 7.09 0.77 0.64
N ALA A 65 6.96 2.11 0.52
CA ALA A 65 6.17 2.89 1.47
C ALA A 65 4.70 2.42 1.55
N TYR A 66 4.14 1.90 0.48
CA TYR A 66 2.74 1.47 0.42
C TYR A 66 2.50 0.12 1.13
N ASP A 67 3.54 -0.70 1.30
CA ASP A 67 3.46 -1.97 2.04
C ASP A 67 3.97 -1.86 3.48
N GLU A 68 4.54 -0.72 3.85
CA GLU A 68 5.04 -0.49 5.21
C GLU A 68 3.92 -0.44 6.26
N PRO A 69 4.18 -0.97 7.47
CA PRO A 69 3.18 -1.10 8.52
C PRO A 69 2.41 0.19 8.83
N ILE A 70 3.04 1.35 8.77
CA ILE A 70 2.41 2.64 9.09
C ILE A 70 1.28 2.95 8.11
N VAL A 71 1.47 2.70 6.83
CA VAL A 71 0.46 2.96 5.79
C VAL A 71 -0.64 1.90 5.86
N VAL A 72 -0.26 0.62 5.89
CA VAL A 72 -1.21 -0.50 5.90
C VAL A 72 -2.02 -0.53 7.20
N PHE A 73 -1.39 -0.33 8.36
CA PHE A 73 -2.10 -0.29 9.64
C PHE A 73 -2.95 0.98 9.78
N GLY A 74 -2.47 2.13 9.32
CA GLY A 74 -3.26 3.36 9.30
C GLY A 74 -4.55 3.20 8.52
N MET A 75 -4.48 2.60 7.33
CA MET A 75 -5.63 2.23 6.51
C MET A 75 -6.54 1.21 7.23
N SER A 76 -5.95 0.14 7.81
CA SER A 76 -6.69 -0.92 8.49
C SER A 76 -7.40 -0.42 9.76
N ILE A 77 -6.76 0.42 10.56
CA ILE A 77 -7.35 1.02 11.76
C ILE A 77 -8.59 1.83 11.41
N TRP A 78 -8.51 2.64 10.35
CA TRP A 78 -9.67 3.38 9.89
C TRP A 78 -10.76 2.45 9.35
N ALA A 79 -10.43 1.56 8.41
CA ALA A 79 -11.39 0.68 7.74
C ALA A 79 -12.11 -0.25 8.72
N ILE A 80 -11.36 -0.94 9.59
CA ILE A 80 -11.90 -1.86 10.59
C ILE A 80 -12.62 -1.09 11.70
N GLY A 81 -12.03 0.01 12.18
CA GLY A 81 -12.60 0.84 13.23
C GLY A 81 -13.96 1.42 12.86
N ARG A 82 -14.08 1.97 11.64
CA ARG A 82 -15.34 2.54 11.16
C ARG A 82 -16.34 1.48 10.69
N GLY A 83 -15.86 0.43 10.00
CA GLY A 83 -16.72 -0.68 9.58
C GLY A 83 -17.36 -1.40 10.78
N SER A 84 -16.59 -1.62 11.86
CA SER A 84 -17.10 -2.21 13.10
C SER A 84 -18.08 -1.31 13.84
N ASP A 85 -17.98 0.00 13.66
CA ASP A 85 -18.87 0.98 14.31
C ASP A 85 -20.25 1.08 13.63
N CYS A 86 -20.34 0.64 12.37
CA CYS A 86 -21.53 0.82 11.52
C CYS A 86 -22.83 0.27 12.13
N VAL A 87 -22.80 -0.94 12.71
CA VAL A 87 -23.96 -1.59 13.32
C VAL A 87 -23.66 -1.99 14.76
N SER A 88 -22.64 -2.81 15.01
CA SER A 88 -22.31 -3.31 16.35
C SER A 88 -21.88 -2.20 17.30
N GLY A 89 -21.23 -1.14 16.80
CA GLY A 89 -20.89 0.04 17.61
C GLY A 89 -22.12 0.79 18.08
N GLU A 90 -23.09 1.03 17.20
CA GLU A 90 -24.36 1.69 17.55
C GLU A 90 -25.20 0.82 18.50
N LEU A 91 -25.23 -0.50 18.28
CA LEU A 91 -25.90 -1.44 19.19
C LEU A 91 -25.23 -1.46 20.58
N ASN A 92 -23.91 -1.46 20.63
CA ASN A 92 -23.16 -1.50 21.89
C ASN A 92 -23.35 -0.22 22.73
N ARG A 93 -23.58 0.93 22.08
CA ARG A 93 -23.87 2.22 22.74
C ARG A 93 -25.35 2.41 23.08
N GLY A 94 -26.23 1.54 22.58
CA GLY A 94 -27.67 1.72 22.69
C GLY A 94 -28.28 2.83 21.85
N THR A 95 -27.49 3.41 20.92
CA THR A 95 -27.93 4.51 20.06
C THR A 95 -28.68 4.04 18.80
N MET A 96 -28.62 2.75 18.49
CA MET A 96 -29.30 2.17 17.33
C MET A 96 -30.82 2.37 17.38
N GLU A 97 -31.43 2.29 18.56
CA GLU A 97 -32.88 2.48 18.75
C GLU A 97 -33.30 3.92 18.43
N MET A 98 -32.49 4.89 18.84
CA MET A 98 -32.71 6.29 18.51
C MET A 98 -32.63 6.57 17.02
N LEU A 99 -31.72 5.89 16.32
CA LEU A 99 -31.60 5.97 14.87
C LEU A 99 -32.79 5.34 14.15
N LEU A 100 -33.28 4.19 14.64
CA LEU A 100 -34.43 3.48 14.07
C LEU A 100 -35.78 4.10 14.41
N ALA A 101 -35.86 4.95 15.44
CA ALA A 101 -37.03 5.75 15.75
C ALA A 101 -37.25 6.90 14.74
N GLN A 102 -36.24 7.24 13.97
CA GLN A 102 -36.35 8.21 12.89
C GLN A 102 -36.99 7.55 11.64
N PRO A 103 -37.61 8.33 10.74
CA PRO A 103 -38.23 7.80 9.51
C PRO A 103 -37.15 7.41 8.47
N LEU A 104 -36.19 6.59 8.89
CA LEU A 104 -35.08 6.08 8.07
C LEU A 104 -35.15 4.56 7.94
N SER A 105 -34.92 4.05 6.75
CA SER A 105 -34.77 2.61 6.56
C SER A 105 -33.42 2.11 7.11
N ARG A 106 -33.37 0.86 7.56
CA ARG A 106 -32.12 0.21 7.98
C ARG A 106 -31.03 0.28 6.90
N LEU A 107 -31.43 0.14 5.63
CA LEU A 107 -30.52 0.24 4.49
C LEU A 107 -29.92 1.64 4.36
N GLN A 108 -30.72 2.71 4.55
CA GLN A 108 -30.21 4.08 4.50
C GLN A 108 -29.15 4.33 5.58
N ILE A 109 -29.38 3.83 6.79
CA ILE A 109 -28.40 3.95 7.90
C ILE A 109 -27.09 3.27 7.51
N LEU A 110 -27.15 2.01 7.04
CA LEU A 110 -25.97 1.24 6.64
C LEU A 110 -25.23 1.89 5.49
N VAL A 111 -25.94 2.32 4.44
CA VAL A 111 -25.34 2.97 3.25
C VAL A 111 -24.66 4.29 3.63
N THR A 112 -25.29 5.11 4.48
CA THR A 112 -24.69 6.38 4.94
C THR A 112 -23.41 6.15 5.73
N GLN A 113 -23.41 5.21 6.67
CA GLN A 113 -22.23 4.86 7.46
C GLN A 113 -21.11 4.28 6.57
N SER A 114 -21.49 3.41 5.62
CA SER A 114 -20.54 2.84 4.66
C SER A 114 -19.92 3.91 3.76
N PHE A 115 -20.73 4.87 3.29
CA PHE A 115 -20.24 5.97 2.47
C PHE A 115 -19.21 6.83 3.22
N VAL A 116 -19.46 7.16 4.49
CA VAL A 116 -18.51 7.90 5.33
C VAL A 116 -17.22 7.10 5.51
N THR A 117 -17.32 5.79 5.73
CA THR A 117 -16.18 4.89 5.88
C THR A 117 -15.32 4.86 4.61
N LEU A 118 -15.97 4.67 3.45
CA LEU A 118 -15.29 4.63 2.15
C LEU A 118 -14.69 5.97 1.75
N THR A 119 -15.34 7.08 2.10
CA THR A 119 -14.77 8.43 1.90
C THR A 119 -13.47 8.57 2.67
N GLY A 120 -13.41 8.10 3.93
CA GLY A 120 -12.17 8.11 4.69
C GLY A 120 -11.09 7.19 4.11
N VAL A 121 -11.44 6.00 3.63
CA VAL A 121 -10.53 5.10 2.89
C VAL A 121 -9.94 5.81 1.66
N PHE A 122 -10.78 6.49 0.89
CA PHE A 122 -10.33 7.28 -0.27
C PHE A 122 -9.39 8.41 0.14
N VAL A 123 -9.73 9.16 1.18
CA VAL A 123 -8.89 10.25 1.71
C VAL A 123 -7.53 9.72 2.14
N LEU A 124 -7.47 8.60 2.86
CA LEU A 124 -6.19 8.02 3.31
C LEU A 124 -5.31 7.55 2.14
N ALA A 125 -5.91 6.92 1.12
CA ALA A 125 -5.18 6.54 -0.09
C ALA A 125 -4.67 7.76 -0.86
N ALA A 126 -5.51 8.79 -1.04
CA ALA A 126 -5.12 10.04 -1.68
C ALA A 126 -4.00 10.76 -0.92
N VAL A 127 -4.05 10.74 0.41
CA VAL A 127 -3.02 11.34 1.27
C VAL A 127 -1.68 10.58 1.18
N ALA A 128 -1.69 9.25 1.05
CA ALA A 128 -0.48 8.46 0.80
C ALA A 128 0.20 8.91 -0.51
N TRP A 129 -0.60 9.05 -1.58
CA TRP A 129 -0.09 9.57 -2.85
C TRP A 129 0.40 11.01 -2.75
N LEU A 130 -0.33 11.89 -2.07
CA LEU A 130 0.07 13.29 -1.87
C LEU A 130 1.38 13.41 -1.09
N GLY A 131 1.60 12.58 -0.06
CA GLY A 131 2.85 12.52 0.68
C GLY A 131 4.03 12.12 -0.22
N THR A 132 3.83 11.10 -1.05
CA THR A 132 4.81 10.66 -2.05
C THR A 132 5.06 11.75 -3.10
N TYR A 133 4.00 12.35 -3.64
CA TYR A 133 4.07 13.43 -4.64
C TYR A 133 4.85 14.64 -4.11
N THR A 134 4.49 15.14 -2.94
CA THR A 134 5.17 16.31 -2.33
C THR A 134 6.63 16.00 -2.02
N GLY A 135 6.93 14.77 -1.56
CA GLY A 135 8.30 14.31 -1.36
C GLY A 135 9.11 14.35 -2.66
N ILE A 136 8.59 13.80 -3.77
CA ILE A 136 9.26 13.79 -5.07
C ILE A 136 9.48 15.20 -5.60
N GLN A 137 8.53 16.14 -5.39
CA GLN A 137 8.65 17.51 -5.87
C GLN A 137 9.65 18.36 -5.07
N THR A 138 9.81 18.07 -3.78
CA THR A 138 10.61 18.91 -2.87
C THR A 138 12.02 18.39 -2.63
N MET A 139 12.29 17.08 -2.87
CA MET A 139 13.58 16.47 -2.54
C MET A 139 14.54 16.43 -3.72
N THR A 140 15.84 16.43 -3.39
CA THR A 140 16.97 16.27 -4.32
C THR A 140 17.73 14.99 -4.03
N ALA A 141 17.90 14.14 -5.02
CA ALA A 141 18.73 12.95 -4.92
C ALA A 141 20.21 13.34 -4.94
N LYS A 142 20.99 12.75 -4.04
CA LYS A 142 22.43 12.92 -3.96
C LYS A 142 23.10 11.64 -4.46
N GLU A 143 23.86 11.74 -5.55
CA GLU A 143 24.59 10.62 -6.14
C GLU A 143 26.10 10.91 -6.06
N GLU A 144 26.88 9.96 -5.54
CA GLU A 144 28.34 10.02 -5.59
C GLU A 144 28.83 9.45 -6.93
N VAL A 145 29.23 10.30 -7.83
CA VAL A 145 29.83 9.89 -9.10
C VAL A 145 31.35 9.97 -8.97
N SER A 146 32.02 8.83 -9.23
CA SER A 146 33.47 8.82 -9.33
C SER A 146 33.90 9.41 -10.67
N ALA A 147 34.30 10.66 -10.69
CA ALA A 147 34.93 11.29 -11.86
C ALA A 147 36.43 10.95 -11.88
N THR A 148 36.90 10.43 -13.01
CA THR A 148 38.34 10.28 -13.22
C THR A 148 38.88 11.62 -13.72
N VAL A 149 39.53 12.37 -12.85
CA VAL A 149 40.20 13.62 -13.20
C VAL A 149 41.67 13.31 -13.47
N THR A 150 42.18 13.70 -14.61
CA THR A 150 43.60 13.62 -14.91
C THR A 150 44.30 14.82 -14.26
N LEU A 151 45.07 14.58 -13.23
CA LEU A 151 45.88 15.60 -12.61
C LEU A 151 47.25 15.67 -13.33
N PRO A 152 47.66 16.87 -13.78
CA PRO A 152 49.02 17.03 -14.28
C PRO A 152 50.01 16.95 -13.11
N VAL A 153 50.74 15.88 -13.00
CA VAL A 153 51.79 15.72 -12.00
C VAL A 153 53.12 16.11 -12.62
N ALA A 154 53.70 17.19 -12.16
CA ALA A 154 55.07 17.62 -12.58
C ALA A 154 56.11 16.71 -11.89
N ILE A 155 56.94 16.02 -12.66
CA ILE A 155 58.02 15.22 -12.14
C ILE A 155 59.25 16.10 -12.06
N PRO A 156 59.83 16.34 -10.87
CA PRO A 156 61.09 17.07 -10.73
C PRO A 156 62.22 16.41 -11.58
N GLY A 157 62.76 17.16 -12.53
CA GLY A 157 63.89 16.73 -13.36
C GLY A 157 63.55 16.26 -14.79
N ILE A 158 62.29 16.06 -15.17
CA ILE A 158 61.94 15.59 -16.53
C ILE A 158 61.23 16.68 -17.37
N GLY A 159 60.76 17.77 -16.76
CA GLY A 159 60.10 18.91 -17.43
C GLY A 159 58.81 18.58 -18.19
N LYS A 160 58.24 17.40 -17.97
CA LYS A 160 56.95 16.96 -18.54
C LYS A 160 55.97 16.62 -17.44
N GLU A 161 54.75 17.11 -17.60
CA GLU A 161 53.60 16.75 -16.78
C GLU A 161 53.03 15.41 -17.28
N LEU A 162 52.94 14.43 -16.40
CA LEU A 162 52.26 13.15 -16.71
C LEU A 162 50.81 13.21 -16.23
N PRO A 163 49.83 12.88 -17.09
CA PRO A 163 48.44 12.79 -16.67
C PRO A 163 48.24 11.54 -15.80
N VAL A 164 48.13 11.74 -14.48
CA VAL A 164 47.81 10.64 -13.54
C VAL A 164 46.31 10.62 -13.31
N PRO A 165 45.63 9.47 -13.58
CA PRO A 165 44.20 9.37 -13.33
C PRO A 165 43.93 9.34 -11.83
N TRP A 166 43.27 10.36 -11.36
CA TRP A 166 42.81 10.46 -9.96
C TRP A 166 41.30 10.28 -9.89
N ARG A 167 40.83 9.40 -9.01
CA ARG A 167 39.40 9.22 -8.75
C ARG A 167 38.94 10.25 -7.73
N GLU A 168 38.26 11.28 -8.19
CA GLU A 168 37.62 12.26 -7.33
C GLU A 168 36.13 11.90 -7.19
N LYS A 169 35.66 11.81 -5.95
CA LYS A 169 34.23 11.62 -5.66
C LYS A 169 33.53 12.97 -5.73
N LYS A 170 32.70 13.15 -6.74
CA LYS A 170 31.87 14.33 -6.89
C LYS A 170 30.43 14.00 -6.56
N THR A 171 29.84 14.70 -5.58
CA THR A 171 28.41 14.58 -5.29
C THR A 171 27.62 15.40 -6.30
N ILE A 172 26.77 14.76 -7.08
CA ILE A 172 25.84 15.41 -8.00
C ILE A 172 24.48 15.45 -7.33
N GLU A 173 23.89 16.65 -7.24
CA GLU A 173 22.54 16.85 -6.75
C GLU A 173 21.57 16.96 -7.92
N THR A 174 20.63 16.01 -8.03
CA THR A 174 19.61 15.99 -9.08
C THR A 174 18.22 16.06 -8.46
N PRO A 175 17.31 16.96 -8.89
CA PRO A 175 15.94 16.97 -8.39
C PRO A 175 15.27 15.60 -8.57
N MET A 176 14.61 15.09 -7.50
CA MET A 176 14.01 13.75 -7.50
C MET A 176 12.96 13.59 -8.61
N ARG A 177 12.23 14.64 -8.94
CA ARG A 177 11.23 14.70 -10.04
C ARG A 177 11.80 14.37 -11.43
N LEU A 178 13.11 14.48 -11.63
CA LEU A 178 13.79 14.08 -12.88
C LEU A 178 14.16 12.59 -12.89
N LYS A 179 14.20 11.96 -11.73
CA LYS A 179 14.52 10.53 -11.56
C LYS A 179 13.28 9.65 -11.50
N VAL A 180 12.18 10.18 -10.94
CA VAL A 180 10.95 9.41 -10.68
C VAL A 180 9.72 10.28 -10.96
N ASP A 181 8.75 9.75 -11.71
CA ASP A 181 7.46 10.40 -11.91
C ASP A 181 6.47 9.92 -10.83
N ALA A 182 5.86 10.88 -10.13
CA ALA A 182 4.87 10.59 -9.10
C ALA A 182 3.61 9.87 -9.62
N ARG A 183 3.31 9.97 -10.91
CA ARG A 183 2.16 9.27 -11.54
C ARG A 183 2.33 7.76 -11.53
N GLN A 184 3.57 7.27 -11.49
CA GLN A 184 3.89 5.84 -11.44
C GLN A 184 3.40 5.16 -10.16
N PHE A 185 3.09 5.94 -9.10
CA PHE A 185 2.55 5.43 -7.83
C PHE A 185 1.02 5.42 -7.75
N LEU A 186 0.32 5.90 -8.78
CA LEU A 186 -1.14 5.86 -8.83
C LEU A 186 -1.70 4.43 -8.75
N PRO A 187 -1.16 3.42 -9.46
CA PRO A 187 -1.65 2.05 -9.33
C PRO A 187 -1.52 1.50 -7.91
N ALA A 188 -0.39 1.75 -7.23
CA ALA A 188 -0.22 1.37 -5.82
C ALA A 188 -1.23 2.08 -4.90
N THR A 189 -1.55 3.33 -5.19
CA THR A 189 -2.57 4.10 -4.46
C THR A 189 -3.97 3.51 -4.64
N VAL A 190 -4.32 3.10 -5.85
CA VAL A 190 -5.62 2.44 -6.15
C VAL A 190 -5.67 1.08 -5.46
N ASN A 191 -4.57 0.34 -5.44
CA ASN A 191 -4.49 -0.94 -4.75
C ASN A 191 -4.62 -0.79 -3.21
N LEU A 192 -4.02 0.25 -2.62
CA LEU A 192 -4.23 0.59 -1.20
C LEU A 192 -5.69 0.95 -0.91
N PHE A 193 -6.34 1.71 -1.80
CA PHE A 193 -7.78 2.00 -1.71
C PHE A 193 -8.60 0.71 -1.78
N ALA A 194 -8.31 -0.18 -2.71
CA ALA A 194 -9.00 -1.46 -2.87
C ALA A 194 -8.88 -2.35 -1.62
N LEU A 195 -7.70 -2.41 -1.00
CA LEU A 195 -7.50 -3.08 0.29
C LEU A 195 -8.37 -2.45 1.38
N GLY A 196 -8.41 -1.12 1.47
CA GLY A 196 -9.24 -0.40 2.43
C GLY A 196 -10.74 -0.70 2.26
N VAL A 197 -11.23 -0.79 1.02
CA VAL A 197 -12.62 -1.18 0.69
C VAL A 197 -12.90 -2.61 1.15
N THR A 198 -11.98 -3.54 0.91
CA THR A 198 -12.10 -4.94 1.36
C THR A 198 -12.24 -5.02 2.87
N LEU A 199 -11.34 -4.38 3.62
CA LEU A 199 -11.33 -4.42 5.07
C LEU A 199 -12.56 -3.74 5.67
N ALA A 200 -12.99 -2.61 5.11
CA ALA A 200 -14.20 -1.90 5.53
C ALA A 200 -15.46 -2.72 5.28
N GLY A 201 -15.56 -3.39 4.12
CA GLY A 201 -16.66 -4.29 3.79
C GLY A 201 -16.72 -5.48 4.74
N LEU A 202 -15.62 -6.18 4.97
CA LEU A 202 -15.53 -7.29 5.92
C LEU A 202 -15.91 -6.85 7.35
N ALA A 203 -15.41 -5.70 7.79
CA ALA A 203 -15.73 -5.17 9.10
C ALA A 203 -17.22 -4.83 9.25
N THR A 204 -17.83 -4.27 8.20
CA THR A 204 -19.27 -3.97 8.16
C THR A 204 -20.11 -5.26 8.16
N LEU A 205 -19.67 -6.29 7.42
CA LEU A 205 -20.35 -7.60 7.39
C LEU A 205 -20.38 -8.26 8.78
N VAL A 206 -19.23 -8.33 9.45
CA VAL A 206 -19.15 -8.89 10.80
C VAL A 206 -19.93 -8.02 11.79
N SER A 207 -19.87 -6.69 11.65
CA SER A 207 -20.64 -5.73 12.46
C SER A 207 -22.15 -5.93 12.34
N ALA A 208 -22.65 -6.20 11.14
CA ALA A 208 -24.08 -6.48 10.92
C ALA A 208 -24.53 -7.80 11.59
N SER A 209 -23.61 -8.72 11.84
CA SER A 209 -23.88 -10.03 12.44
C SER A 209 -23.69 -10.07 13.95
N ASP A 210 -22.88 -9.16 14.52
CA ASP A 210 -22.51 -9.16 15.94
C ASP A 210 -23.20 -7.99 16.70
N ARG A 211 -23.29 -8.14 18.03
CA ARG A 211 -23.79 -7.10 18.95
C ARG A 211 -22.64 -6.26 19.52
N TYR A 212 -21.46 -6.86 19.68
CA TYR A 212 -20.35 -6.25 20.41
C TYR A 212 -19.26 -5.79 19.45
N ARG A 213 -18.98 -4.50 19.46
CA ARG A 213 -17.96 -3.88 18.60
C ARG A 213 -16.56 -4.49 18.77
N TRP A 214 -16.14 -4.77 20.01
CA TRP A 214 -14.82 -5.34 20.28
C TRP A 214 -14.63 -6.74 19.63
N ARG A 215 -15.71 -7.56 19.61
CA ARG A 215 -15.69 -8.87 18.95
C ARG A 215 -15.56 -8.70 17.43
N THR A 216 -16.29 -7.76 16.86
CA THR A 216 -16.19 -7.44 15.43
C THR A 216 -14.75 -7.06 15.07
N ILE A 217 -14.12 -6.15 15.82
CA ILE A 217 -12.72 -5.77 15.61
C ILE A 217 -11.80 -7.00 15.74
N GLY A 218 -11.96 -7.80 16.79
CA GLY A 218 -11.14 -8.99 17.01
C GLY A 218 -11.26 -10.03 15.90
N ILE A 219 -12.48 -10.31 15.43
CA ILE A 219 -12.73 -11.26 14.34
C ILE A 219 -12.09 -10.77 13.04
N VAL A 220 -12.31 -9.52 12.63
CA VAL A 220 -11.79 -8.99 11.38
C VAL A 220 -10.26 -8.87 11.42
N THR A 221 -9.70 -8.44 12.54
CA THR A 221 -8.24 -8.42 12.73
C THR A 221 -7.67 -9.84 12.69
N GLY A 222 -8.35 -10.81 13.31
CA GLY A 222 -7.96 -12.22 13.26
C GLY A 222 -8.00 -12.78 11.83
N ILE A 223 -9.03 -12.46 11.05
CA ILE A 223 -9.10 -12.80 9.62
C ILE A 223 -7.92 -12.17 8.87
N TYR A 224 -7.64 -10.89 9.09
CA TYR A 224 -6.55 -10.17 8.44
C TYR A 224 -5.19 -10.80 8.75
N VAL A 225 -4.91 -11.10 10.01
CA VAL A 225 -3.67 -11.79 10.43
C VAL A 225 -3.58 -13.18 9.81
N ALA A 226 -4.69 -13.95 9.79
CA ALA A 226 -4.71 -15.25 9.12
C ALA A 226 -4.37 -15.14 7.63
N GLN A 227 -4.86 -14.10 6.94
CA GLN A 227 -4.54 -13.86 5.53
C GLN A 227 -3.05 -13.55 5.31
N ILE A 228 -2.43 -12.77 6.22
CA ILE A 228 -0.97 -12.54 6.20
C ILE A 228 -0.22 -13.85 6.35
N LEU A 229 -0.60 -14.69 7.32
CA LEU A 229 0.05 -15.98 7.55
C LEU A 229 -0.10 -16.91 6.36
N LEU A 230 -1.29 -16.99 5.76
CA LEU A 230 -1.53 -17.79 4.54
C LEU A 230 -0.63 -17.35 3.39
N LYS A 231 -0.50 -16.03 3.15
CA LYS A 231 0.40 -15.48 2.14
C LYS A 231 1.85 -15.85 2.44
N LEU A 232 2.35 -15.61 3.66
CA LEU A 232 3.73 -15.87 4.04
C LEU A 232 4.10 -17.36 3.97
N ILE A 233 3.23 -18.25 4.48
CA ILE A 233 3.47 -19.71 4.42
C ILE A 233 3.48 -20.18 2.96
N GLY A 234 2.55 -19.67 2.14
CA GLY A 234 2.48 -20.01 0.73
C GLY A 234 3.72 -19.55 -0.07
N MET A 235 4.35 -18.45 0.33
CA MET A 235 5.60 -17.95 -0.27
C MET A 235 6.84 -18.73 0.21
N ALA A 236 6.81 -19.28 1.42
CA ALA A 236 7.96 -19.94 2.03
C ALA A 236 8.33 -21.28 1.36
N SER A 237 7.38 -21.99 0.74
CA SER A 237 7.64 -23.30 0.14
C SER A 237 6.75 -23.55 -1.08
N ASP A 238 7.33 -24.15 -2.12
CA ASP A 238 6.62 -24.51 -3.35
C ASP A 238 5.47 -25.51 -3.09
N SER A 239 5.62 -26.40 -2.09
CA SER A 239 4.57 -27.35 -1.68
C SER A 239 3.33 -26.66 -1.10
N TRP A 240 3.49 -25.48 -0.51
CA TRP A 240 2.44 -24.72 0.14
C TRP A 240 1.95 -23.53 -0.71
N ARG A 241 2.46 -23.37 -1.92
CA ARG A 241 2.15 -22.26 -2.83
C ARG A 241 0.65 -22.07 -3.09
N TRP A 242 -0.15 -23.15 -3.04
CA TRP A 242 -1.60 -23.07 -3.18
C TRP A 242 -2.29 -22.23 -2.09
N LEU A 243 -1.65 -22.03 -0.90
CA LEU A 243 -2.19 -21.18 0.16
C LEU A 243 -2.25 -19.70 -0.23
N THR A 244 -1.37 -19.25 -1.13
CA THR A 244 -1.41 -17.87 -1.63
C THR A 244 -2.74 -17.57 -2.34
N TRP A 245 -3.35 -18.58 -2.99
CA TRP A 245 -4.63 -18.43 -3.69
C TRP A 245 -5.81 -18.25 -2.73
N LEU A 246 -5.67 -18.68 -1.47
CA LEU A 246 -6.68 -18.49 -0.44
C LEU A 246 -6.56 -17.12 0.24
N SER A 247 -5.43 -16.45 0.09
CA SER A 247 -5.23 -15.13 0.66
C SER A 247 -5.64 -14.04 -0.31
N PHE A 248 -6.61 -13.19 0.07
CA PHE A 248 -6.92 -11.99 -0.70
C PHE A 248 -5.77 -10.99 -0.69
N LEU A 249 -4.84 -11.08 0.26
CA LEU A 249 -3.64 -10.22 0.30
C LEU A 249 -2.65 -10.53 -0.82
N THR A 250 -2.81 -11.64 -1.54
CA THR A 250 -2.06 -11.89 -2.79
C THR A 250 -2.45 -10.90 -3.89
N ALA A 251 -3.63 -10.27 -3.80
CA ALA A 251 -4.05 -9.20 -4.69
C ALA A 251 -3.56 -7.81 -4.23
N TYR A 252 -2.91 -7.72 -3.06
CA TYR A 252 -2.29 -6.49 -2.57
C TYR A 252 -0.78 -6.56 -2.80
N GLU A 253 -0.33 -5.99 -3.92
CA GLU A 253 1.08 -6.00 -4.37
C GLU A 253 1.44 -4.61 -4.95
N PRO A 254 1.41 -3.54 -4.13
CA PRO A 254 1.61 -2.17 -4.60
C PRO A 254 2.96 -1.95 -5.27
N GLU A 255 4.00 -2.67 -4.84
CA GLU A 255 5.35 -2.58 -5.39
C GLU A 255 5.41 -3.11 -6.82
N GLU A 256 4.78 -4.25 -7.08
CA GLU A 256 4.71 -4.87 -8.40
C GLU A 256 3.95 -3.96 -9.38
N PHE A 257 2.91 -3.28 -8.90
CA PHE A 257 2.14 -2.35 -9.73
C PHE A 257 2.93 -1.10 -10.11
N VAL A 258 3.78 -0.59 -9.20
CA VAL A 258 4.71 0.49 -9.54
C VAL A 258 5.78 -0.01 -10.51
N GLN A 259 6.31 -1.22 -10.33
CA GLN A 259 7.27 -1.81 -11.25
C GLN A 259 6.69 -1.90 -12.67
N TRP A 260 5.45 -2.37 -12.82
CA TRP A 260 4.79 -2.43 -14.13
C TRP A 260 4.54 -1.05 -14.71
N SER A 261 4.18 -0.07 -13.87
CA SER A 261 3.99 1.31 -14.31
C SER A 261 5.25 1.94 -14.88
N VAL A 262 6.43 1.55 -14.39
CA VAL A 262 7.72 2.05 -14.87
C VAL A 262 8.23 1.24 -16.07
N SER A 263 8.19 -0.10 -15.99
CA SER A 263 8.76 -0.98 -17.00
C SER A 263 7.87 -1.15 -18.23
N ASN A 264 6.56 -1.16 -18.05
CA ASN A 264 5.58 -1.36 -19.11
C ASN A 264 4.30 -0.53 -18.87
N PRO A 265 4.30 0.78 -19.19
CA PRO A 265 3.17 1.67 -18.94
C PRO A 265 1.84 1.23 -19.57
N SER A 266 1.88 0.43 -20.64
CA SER A 266 0.67 -0.07 -21.29
C SER A 266 -0.10 -1.09 -20.46
N VAL A 267 0.57 -1.78 -19.52
CA VAL A 267 -0.01 -2.80 -18.63
C VAL A 267 -0.53 -2.18 -17.33
N THR A 268 -0.15 -0.95 -17.02
CA THR A 268 -0.48 -0.27 -15.75
C THR A 268 -1.97 -0.29 -15.39
N TRP A 269 -2.84 -0.18 -16.39
CA TRP A 269 -4.31 -0.15 -16.23
C TRP A 269 -4.98 -1.31 -16.96
N SER A 270 -4.31 -2.47 -17.06
CA SER A 270 -4.87 -3.67 -17.70
C SER A 270 -5.60 -4.56 -16.69
N PHE A 271 -6.66 -5.24 -17.15
CA PHE A 271 -7.35 -6.28 -16.37
C PHE A 271 -6.61 -7.62 -16.37
N THR A 272 -5.90 -7.88 -17.45
CA THR A 272 -5.17 -9.14 -17.66
C THR A 272 -3.75 -8.84 -18.05
N ARG A 273 -2.85 -9.72 -17.63
CA ARG A 273 -1.45 -9.72 -18.05
C ARG A 273 -1.28 -10.65 -19.23
N LEU A 274 -0.75 -10.13 -20.33
CA LEU A 274 -0.45 -10.87 -21.55
C LEU A 274 1.04 -11.19 -21.60
N ASP A 275 1.39 -12.38 -22.03
CA ASP A 275 2.76 -12.77 -22.36
C ASP A 275 3.18 -12.17 -23.72
N ALA A 276 4.47 -12.29 -24.08
CA ALA A 276 5.00 -11.88 -25.37
C ALA A 276 4.30 -12.55 -26.58
N ALA A 277 3.68 -13.72 -26.34
CA ALA A 277 2.85 -14.45 -27.30
C ALA A 277 1.38 -13.97 -27.36
N GLY A 278 0.97 -12.98 -26.55
CA GLY A 278 -0.42 -12.50 -26.46
C GLY A 278 -1.36 -13.43 -25.67
N THR A 279 -0.85 -14.42 -24.96
CA THR A 279 -1.65 -15.30 -24.10
C THR A 279 -1.84 -14.68 -22.71
N VAL A 280 -3.02 -14.89 -22.10
CA VAL A 280 -3.31 -14.40 -20.73
C VAL A 280 -2.55 -15.25 -19.72
N VAL A 281 -1.61 -14.65 -19.02
CA VAL A 281 -0.79 -15.32 -17.98
C VAL A 281 -1.36 -15.11 -16.59
N GLY A 282 -2.15 -14.06 -16.36
CA GLY A 282 -2.73 -13.76 -15.06
C GLY A 282 -3.52 -12.47 -15.04
N LEU A 283 -3.91 -12.04 -13.83
CA LEU A 283 -4.57 -10.76 -13.63
C LEU A 283 -3.54 -9.61 -13.76
N GLY A 284 -3.99 -8.51 -14.36
CA GLY A 284 -3.27 -7.24 -14.34
C GLY A 284 -3.64 -6.42 -13.11
N PRO A 285 -3.05 -5.21 -12.93
CA PRO A 285 -3.30 -4.36 -11.77
C PRO A 285 -4.78 -4.09 -11.50
N LEU A 286 -5.53 -3.69 -12.52
CA LEU A 286 -6.99 -3.50 -12.38
C LEU A 286 -7.71 -4.80 -12.03
N GLY A 287 -7.26 -5.95 -12.53
CA GLY A 287 -7.87 -7.24 -12.21
C GLY A 287 -7.75 -7.57 -10.72
N TYR A 288 -6.61 -7.33 -10.11
CA TYR A 288 -6.38 -7.49 -8.68
C TYR A 288 -7.18 -6.48 -7.86
N ASP A 289 -7.23 -5.21 -8.29
CA ASP A 289 -8.02 -4.17 -7.62
C ASP A 289 -9.51 -4.51 -7.65
N PHE A 290 -10.02 -4.98 -8.78
CA PHE A 290 -11.41 -5.44 -8.91
C PHE A 290 -11.72 -6.66 -8.04
N LEU A 291 -10.77 -7.56 -7.87
CA LEU A 291 -10.93 -8.70 -6.95
C LEU A 291 -11.09 -8.20 -5.50
N LEU A 292 -10.21 -7.31 -5.04
CA LEU A 292 -10.28 -6.73 -3.71
C LEU A 292 -11.58 -5.93 -3.51
N ILE A 293 -11.89 -5.02 -4.41
CA ILE A 293 -13.14 -4.23 -4.36
C ILE A 293 -14.35 -5.15 -4.41
N GLY A 294 -14.32 -6.20 -5.22
CA GLY A 294 -15.38 -7.19 -5.33
C GLY A 294 -15.68 -7.90 -4.01
N ILE A 295 -14.64 -8.34 -3.28
CA ILE A 295 -14.78 -8.91 -1.94
C ILE A 295 -15.43 -7.90 -0.99
N GLY A 296 -14.98 -6.63 -1.02
CA GLY A 296 -15.55 -5.55 -0.23
C GLY A 296 -17.03 -5.31 -0.54
N VAL A 297 -17.38 -5.20 -1.82
CA VAL A 297 -18.77 -4.97 -2.27
C VAL A 297 -19.67 -6.14 -1.90
N VAL A 298 -19.25 -7.38 -2.14
CA VAL A 298 -20.01 -8.58 -1.72
C VAL A 298 -20.23 -8.57 -0.21
N SER A 299 -19.22 -8.20 0.57
CA SER A 299 -19.34 -8.08 2.02
C SER A 299 -20.36 -7.01 2.43
N TYR A 300 -20.38 -5.85 1.78
CA TYR A 300 -21.40 -4.82 2.03
C TYR A 300 -22.82 -5.28 1.65
N VAL A 301 -22.97 -5.98 0.54
CA VAL A 301 -24.29 -6.53 0.12
C VAL A 301 -24.78 -7.55 1.14
N LEU A 302 -23.92 -8.48 1.58
CA LEU A 302 -24.26 -9.44 2.61
C LEU A 302 -24.59 -8.78 3.94
N ALA A 303 -23.83 -7.73 4.34
CA ALA A 303 -24.11 -6.94 5.53
C ALA A 303 -25.50 -6.31 5.46
N ALA A 304 -25.88 -5.76 4.29
CA ALA A 304 -27.20 -5.16 4.06
C ALA A 304 -28.33 -6.19 4.21
N ILE A 305 -28.17 -7.38 3.62
CA ILE A 305 -29.14 -8.47 3.72
C ILE A 305 -29.31 -8.93 5.17
N ILE A 306 -28.20 -9.16 5.87
CA ILE A 306 -28.21 -9.58 7.27
C ILE A 306 -28.87 -8.53 8.14
N PHE A 307 -28.49 -7.27 8.01
CA PHE A 307 -29.02 -6.18 8.85
C PHE A 307 -30.51 -5.94 8.62
N GLN A 308 -31.01 -6.13 7.39
CA GLN A 308 -32.45 -6.01 7.08
C GLN A 308 -33.27 -7.14 7.72
N ARG A 309 -32.73 -8.38 7.75
CA ARG A 309 -33.44 -9.58 8.22
C ARG A 309 -33.30 -9.83 9.72
N ARG A 310 -32.32 -9.18 10.34
CA ARG A 310 -32.00 -9.41 11.75
C ARG A 310 -33.04 -8.80 12.67
N ASP A 311 -33.61 -9.58 13.58
CA ASP A 311 -34.37 -9.07 14.72
C ASP A 311 -33.40 -8.40 15.70
N LEU A 312 -33.67 -7.14 15.98
CA LEU A 312 -32.88 -6.40 16.96
C LEU A 312 -33.44 -6.70 18.36
N PRO A 313 -32.58 -7.05 19.32
CA PRO A 313 -33.04 -7.34 20.67
C PRO A 313 -33.74 -6.11 21.26
N ALA A 314 -34.87 -6.33 21.92
CA ALA A 314 -35.56 -5.29 22.69
C ALA A 314 -34.62 -4.70 23.76
N PRO A 315 -34.77 -3.42 24.13
CA PRO A 315 -34.00 -2.81 25.19
C PRO A 315 -34.24 -3.58 26.51
N THR A 316 -33.16 -3.99 27.15
CA THR A 316 -33.19 -4.56 28.50
C THR A 316 -32.94 -3.48 29.51
#